data_fb7f99ecc2d0a31e8af200356e9fedf2
#
_entry.id   fb7f99ecc2d0a31e8af200356e9fedf2
#
_cell.length_a   1.000
_cell.length_b   1.000
_cell.length_c   1.000
_cell.angle_alpha   90.00
_cell.angle_beta   90.00
_cell.angle_gamma   90.00
#
_symmetry.space_group_name_H-M   'P 1'
#
loop_
_entity.id
_entity.type
_entity.pdbx_description
1 polymer ?
#
loop_
_entity_poly.entity_id
_entity_poly.type
_entity_poly.pdbx_seq_one_letter_code
_entity_poly.pdbx_strand_id
1 'polypeptide(L)'
;MSQADPHIHVEQKVMQAGAAFRNMIVSTLGAVPDAPSVVTTGCGLQVPYAMTSPRPESVTCLACREHAHQEHLRFAEQVERLSRMPGAPFTGDDAAKAAQWARDVAKRFAG
;
A
#
# COMPACT_ATOMS: atom_id res chain seq x y z
N MET A 1 0.31 22.40 23.01
CA MET A 1 0.73 21.01 23.20
C MET A 1 0.06 20.13 22.15
N SER A 2 0.84 19.51 21.32
CA SER A 2 0.26 18.65 20.31
C SER A 2 -0.20 17.35 20.97
N GLN A 3 -1.45 16.99 20.75
CA GLN A 3 -1.95 15.69 21.18
C GLN A 3 -1.51 14.65 20.16
N ALA A 4 -1.20 13.45 20.64
CA ALA A 4 -0.93 12.34 19.76
C ALA A 4 -2.19 12.05 18.94
N ASP A 5 -2.00 11.89 17.64
CA ASP A 5 -3.07 11.48 16.75
C ASP A 5 -3.48 10.05 17.13
N PRO A 6 -4.74 9.82 17.55
CA PRO A 6 -5.16 8.47 17.97
C PRO A 6 -5.39 7.50 16.81
N HIS A 7 -5.32 7.98 15.57
CA HIS A 7 -5.63 7.16 14.40
C HIS A 7 -4.41 6.40 13.90
N ILE A 8 -4.67 5.24 13.33
CA ILE A 8 -3.70 4.49 12.55
C ILE A 8 -3.94 4.84 11.08
N HIS A 9 -2.87 5.21 10.41
CA HIS A 9 -2.88 5.72 9.04
C HIS A 9 -2.33 4.70 8.06
N VAL A 10 -2.42 5.01 6.78
CA VAL A 10 -1.79 4.26 5.69
C VAL A 10 -0.70 5.16 5.09
N GLU A 11 0.43 4.58 4.73
CA GLU A 11 1.45 5.31 4.00
C GLU A 11 0.93 5.76 2.65
N GLN A 12 1.34 6.94 2.19
CA GLN A 12 0.92 7.49 0.90
C GLN A 12 1.24 6.53 -0.25
N LYS A 13 2.41 5.92 -0.22
CA LYS A 13 2.83 4.92 -1.21
C LYS A 13 2.34 3.54 -0.78
N VAL A 14 1.04 3.31 -0.88
CA VAL A 14 0.35 2.13 -0.36
C VAL A 14 0.98 0.84 -0.86
N MET A 15 1.31 0.75 -2.15
CA MET A 15 1.82 -0.48 -2.74
C MET A 15 3.28 -0.78 -2.37
N GLN A 16 3.96 0.17 -1.75
CA GLN A 16 5.34 0.02 -1.29
C GLN A 16 5.43 -0.10 0.23
N ALA A 17 4.31 -0.06 0.92
CA ALA A 17 4.27 -0.17 2.37
C ALA A 17 4.44 -1.63 2.82
N GLY A 18 4.99 -1.79 4.02
CA GLY A 18 5.01 -3.06 4.70
C GLY A 18 6.32 -3.83 4.61
N ALA A 19 6.36 -4.89 5.40
CA ALA A 19 7.58 -5.67 5.62
C ALA A 19 8.02 -6.43 4.37
N ALA A 20 7.07 -6.88 3.54
CA ALA A 20 7.39 -7.64 2.33
C ALA A 20 8.22 -6.82 1.35
N PHE A 21 7.85 -5.54 1.16
CA PHE A 21 8.61 -4.65 0.27
C PHE A 21 10.01 -4.39 0.82
N ARG A 22 10.12 -4.16 2.14
CA ARG A 22 11.41 -3.93 2.79
C ARG A 22 12.31 -5.15 2.70
N ASN A 23 11.76 -6.34 2.91
CA ASN A 23 12.51 -7.58 2.78
C ASN A 23 13.03 -7.77 1.35
N MET A 24 12.25 -7.40 0.36
CA MET A 24 12.67 -7.43 -1.04
C MET A 24 13.86 -6.51 -1.28
N ILE A 25 13.83 -5.30 -0.73
CA ILE A 25 14.94 -4.35 -0.87
C ILE A 25 16.20 -4.89 -0.19
N VAL A 26 16.08 -5.42 1.03
CA VAL A 26 17.20 -6.04 1.73
C VAL A 26 17.81 -7.16 0.91
N SER A 27 16.99 -8.05 0.37
CA SER A 27 17.45 -9.17 -0.46
C SER A 27 18.17 -8.70 -1.71
N THR A 28 17.69 -7.61 -2.32
CA THR A 28 18.26 -7.09 -3.56
C THR A 28 19.54 -6.30 -3.33
N LEU A 29 19.59 -5.48 -2.29
CA LEU A 29 20.70 -4.55 -2.05
C LEU A 29 21.72 -5.08 -1.06
N GLY A 30 21.43 -6.17 -0.36
CA GLY A 30 22.34 -6.74 0.64
C GLY A 30 22.52 -5.87 1.87
N ALA A 31 21.66 -4.90 2.09
CA ALA A 31 21.71 -3.98 3.22
C ALA A 31 20.34 -3.88 3.86
N VAL A 32 20.31 -3.70 5.18
CA VAL A 32 19.08 -3.44 5.90
C VAL A 32 18.86 -1.93 5.90
N PRO A 33 17.90 -1.41 5.11
CA PRO A 33 17.62 0.02 5.19
C PRO A 33 17.00 0.34 6.53
N ASP A 34 17.43 1.42 7.14
CA ASP A 34 16.78 1.92 8.34
C ASP A 34 15.33 2.24 8.02
N ALA A 35 14.41 1.74 8.84
CA ALA A 35 13.01 2.11 8.70
C ALA A 35 12.89 3.62 8.91
N PRO A 36 12.23 4.37 8.01
CA PRO A 36 12.04 5.79 8.22
C PRO A 36 11.27 6.01 9.53
N SER A 37 11.77 6.92 10.36
CA SER A 37 11.09 7.23 11.62
C SER A 37 9.78 7.98 11.40
N VAL A 38 9.69 8.74 10.30
CA VAL A 38 8.53 9.53 9.93
C VAL A 38 8.18 9.24 8.48
N VAL A 39 6.90 9.09 8.20
CA VAL A 39 6.39 8.82 6.85
C VAL A 39 5.24 9.76 6.54
N THR A 40 5.00 10.00 5.25
CA THR A 40 3.83 10.75 4.78
C THR A 40 2.68 9.78 4.61
N THR A 41 1.52 10.14 5.15
CA THR A 41 0.31 9.32 5.08
C THR A 41 -0.50 9.62 3.83
N GLY A 42 -1.49 8.75 3.57
CA GLY A 42 -2.43 8.95 2.48
C GLY A 42 -3.26 10.23 2.61
N CYS A 43 -3.50 10.68 3.84
CA CYS A 43 -4.22 11.92 4.09
C CYS A 43 -3.31 13.17 4.11
N GLY A 44 -2.01 12.99 3.81
CA GLY A 44 -1.07 14.12 3.68
C GLY A 44 -0.37 14.54 4.96
N LEU A 45 -0.50 13.78 6.03
CA LEU A 45 0.17 14.07 7.30
C LEU A 45 1.53 13.38 7.36
N GLN A 46 2.41 13.92 8.19
CA GLN A 46 3.65 13.24 8.54
C GLN A 46 3.50 12.67 9.95
N VAL A 47 3.66 11.38 10.08
CA VAL A 47 3.46 10.66 11.34
C VAL A 47 4.61 9.68 11.57
N PRO A 48 4.84 9.27 12.83
CA PRO A 48 5.79 8.18 13.08
C PRO A 48 5.36 6.92 12.33
N TYR A 49 6.34 6.19 11.82
CA TYR A 49 6.08 4.95 11.08
C TYR A 49 5.19 3.98 11.87
N ALA A 50 5.38 3.93 13.19
CA ALA A 50 4.59 3.06 14.06
C ALA A 50 3.09 3.38 14.06
N MET A 51 2.70 4.55 13.56
CA MET A 51 1.30 4.97 13.45
C MET A 51 0.69 4.59 12.09
N THR A 52 1.33 3.73 11.32
CA THR A 52 0.84 3.28 10.03
C THR A 52 0.67 1.77 10.00
N SER A 53 -0.21 1.31 9.13
CA SER A 53 -0.41 -0.11 8.87
C SER A 53 -0.87 -0.31 7.44
N PRO A 54 -0.41 -1.37 6.76
CA PRO A 54 -0.94 -1.74 5.44
C PRO A 54 -2.21 -2.60 5.54
N ARG A 55 -2.63 -2.98 6.75
CA ARG A 55 -3.75 -3.90 6.97
C ARG A 55 -5.05 -3.12 7.11
N PRO A 56 -6.07 -3.42 6.27
CA PRO A 56 -7.34 -2.68 6.33
C PRO A 56 -7.97 -2.66 7.73
N GLU A 57 -7.88 -3.77 8.45
CA GLU A 57 -8.50 -3.92 9.76
C GLU A 57 -7.87 -3.04 10.83
N SER A 58 -6.62 -2.63 10.62
CA SER A 58 -5.88 -1.84 11.59
C SER A 58 -5.96 -0.34 11.34
N VAL A 59 -6.41 0.08 10.16
CA VAL A 59 -6.45 1.51 9.78
C VAL A 59 -7.75 2.14 10.25
N THR A 60 -7.64 3.21 11.03
CA THR A 60 -8.78 3.91 11.60
C THR A 60 -9.01 5.29 10.99
N CYS A 61 -8.01 5.88 10.33
CA CYS A 61 -8.17 7.17 9.65
C CYS A 61 -9.02 7.00 8.39
N LEU A 62 -10.17 7.65 8.32
CA LEU A 62 -11.10 7.48 7.19
C LEU A 62 -10.50 7.99 5.88
N ALA A 63 -9.79 9.13 5.91
CA ALA A 63 -9.15 9.66 4.72
C ALA A 63 -8.07 8.73 4.19
N CYS A 64 -7.30 8.07 5.08
CA CYS A 64 -6.31 7.08 4.69
C CYS A 64 -6.97 5.82 4.12
N ARG A 65 -8.08 5.38 4.70
CA ARG A 65 -8.84 4.23 4.16
C ARG A 65 -9.32 4.52 2.75
N GLU A 66 -9.83 5.72 2.49
CA GLU A 66 -10.28 6.11 1.16
C GLU A 66 -9.12 6.15 0.17
N HIS A 67 -7.98 6.71 0.59
CA HIS A 67 -6.78 6.73 -0.24
C HIS A 67 -6.33 5.31 -0.61
N ALA A 68 -6.26 4.41 0.37
CA ALA A 68 -5.84 3.03 0.15
C ALA A 68 -6.83 2.28 -0.75
N HIS A 69 -8.13 2.51 -0.57
CA HIS A 69 -9.17 1.96 -1.43
C HIS A 69 -8.92 2.34 -2.89
N GLN A 70 -8.73 3.63 -3.17
CA GLN A 70 -8.50 4.12 -4.53
C GLN A 70 -7.18 3.60 -5.11
N GLU A 71 -6.12 3.55 -4.31
CA GLU A 71 -4.82 3.06 -4.78
C GLU A 71 -4.86 1.58 -5.17
N HIS A 72 -5.58 0.76 -4.42
CA HIS A 72 -5.73 -0.66 -4.77
C HIS A 72 -6.57 -0.85 -6.03
N LEU A 73 -7.63 -0.06 -6.21
CA LEU A 73 -8.41 -0.10 -7.45
C LEU A 73 -7.58 0.33 -8.65
N ARG A 74 -6.77 1.37 -8.48
CA ARG A 74 -5.88 1.85 -9.55
C ARG A 74 -4.84 0.81 -9.92
N PHE A 75 -4.27 0.14 -8.92
CA PHE A 75 -3.33 -0.96 -9.16
C PHE A 75 -3.98 -2.09 -9.96
N ALA A 76 -5.21 -2.48 -9.62
CA ALA A 76 -5.93 -3.52 -10.37
C ALA A 76 -6.09 -3.16 -11.84
N GLU A 77 -6.47 -1.92 -12.12
CA GLU A 77 -6.60 -1.44 -13.49
C GLU A 77 -5.27 -1.42 -14.23
N GLN A 78 -4.21 -0.97 -13.57
CA GLN A 78 -2.89 -0.89 -14.17
C GLN A 78 -2.35 -2.28 -14.54
N VAL A 79 -2.46 -3.24 -13.66
CA VAL A 79 -1.93 -4.58 -13.93
C VAL A 79 -2.69 -5.26 -15.05
N GLU A 80 -3.99 -5.07 -15.13
CA GLU A 80 -4.79 -5.61 -16.23
C GLU A 80 -4.42 -4.94 -17.56
N ARG A 81 -4.23 -3.62 -17.55
CA ARG A 81 -3.82 -2.89 -18.76
C ARG A 81 -2.45 -3.34 -19.25
N LEU A 82 -1.50 -3.46 -18.33
CA LEU A 82 -0.13 -3.88 -18.67
C LEU A 82 -0.09 -5.30 -19.22
N SER A 83 -0.97 -6.20 -18.74
CA SER A 83 -1.00 -7.59 -19.21
C SER A 83 -1.42 -7.71 -20.67
N ARG A 84 -2.13 -6.71 -21.21
CA ARG A 84 -2.57 -6.69 -22.60
C ARG A 84 -1.54 -6.11 -23.55
N MET A 85 -0.46 -5.54 -23.03
CA MET A 85 0.58 -4.93 -23.86
C MET A 85 1.53 -6.00 -24.38
N PRO A 86 2.01 -5.86 -25.64
CA PRO A 86 3.04 -6.78 -26.15
C PRO A 86 4.28 -6.76 -25.27
N GLY A 87 4.83 -7.95 -24.99
CA GLY A 87 6.04 -8.04 -24.17
C GLY A 87 5.80 -7.93 -22.68
N ALA A 88 4.56 -8.04 -22.21
CA ALA A 88 4.25 -8.02 -20.78
C ALA A 88 5.05 -9.10 -20.04
N PRO A 89 5.64 -8.77 -18.87
CA PRO A 89 6.49 -9.71 -18.12
C PRO A 89 5.70 -10.76 -17.32
N PHE A 90 4.37 -10.76 -17.42
CA PHE A 90 3.50 -11.66 -16.67
C PHE A 90 2.31 -12.07 -17.54
N THR A 91 1.69 -13.19 -17.20
CA THR A 91 0.55 -13.73 -17.96
C THR A 91 -0.74 -13.02 -17.63
N GLY A 92 -1.77 -13.19 -18.49
CA GLY A 92 -3.10 -12.72 -18.21
C GLY A 92 -3.70 -13.31 -16.92
N ASP A 93 -3.41 -14.58 -16.64
CA ASP A 93 -3.86 -15.24 -15.41
C ASP A 93 -3.21 -14.61 -14.18
N ASP A 94 -1.91 -14.32 -14.24
CA ASP A 94 -1.20 -13.67 -13.15
C ASP A 94 -1.78 -12.27 -12.90
N ALA A 95 -2.07 -11.53 -13.97
CA ALA A 95 -2.68 -10.21 -13.88
C ALA A 95 -4.08 -10.29 -13.26
N ALA A 96 -4.87 -11.28 -13.65
CA ALA A 96 -6.23 -11.46 -13.11
C ALA A 96 -6.19 -11.73 -11.60
N LYS A 97 -5.25 -12.57 -11.15
CA LYS A 97 -5.10 -12.87 -9.73
C LYS A 97 -4.66 -11.65 -8.95
N ALA A 98 -3.69 -10.90 -9.46
CA ALA A 98 -3.21 -9.67 -8.80
C ALA A 98 -4.31 -8.62 -8.74
N ALA A 99 -5.08 -8.45 -9.82
CA ALA A 99 -6.18 -7.50 -9.86
C ALA A 99 -7.29 -7.89 -8.88
N GLN A 100 -7.62 -9.18 -8.78
CA GLN A 100 -8.64 -9.66 -7.85
C GLN A 100 -8.22 -9.44 -6.41
N TRP A 101 -6.96 -9.75 -6.08
CA TRP A 101 -6.40 -9.47 -4.76
C TRP A 101 -6.56 -7.99 -4.41
N ALA A 102 -6.18 -7.11 -5.33
CA ALA A 102 -6.24 -5.68 -5.09
C ALA A 102 -7.67 -5.20 -4.88
N ARG A 103 -8.63 -5.71 -5.66
CA ARG A 103 -10.05 -5.36 -5.49
C ARG A 103 -10.60 -5.84 -4.15
N ASP A 104 -10.20 -7.04 -3.71
CA ASP A 104 -10.63 -7.58 -2.43
C ASP A 104 -10.10 -6.73 -1.27
N VAL A 105 -8.83 -6.32 -1.33
CA VAL A 105 -8.24 -5.43 -0.32
C VAL A 105 -8.94 -4.07 -0.35
N ALA A 106 -9.23 -3.54 -1.55
CA ALA A 106 -9.93 -2.27 -1.69
C ALA A 106 -11.29 -2.30 -0.98
N LYS A 107 -12.03 -3.39 -1.11
CA LYS A 107 -13.33 -3.57 -0.43
C LYS A 107 -13.17 -3.53 1.08
N ARG A 108 -12.12 -4.16 1.60
CA ARG A 108 -11.87 -4.19 3.05
C ARG A 108 -11.56 -2.79 3.59
N PHE A 109 -10.93 -1.93 2.81
CA PHE A 109 -10.71 -0.54 3.19
C PHE A 109 -12.01 0.28 3.14
N ALA A 110 -12.92 -0.07 2.22
CA ALA A 110 -14.19 0.64 2.08
C ALA A 110 -15.23 0.22 3.13
N GLY A 111 -15.10 -0.99 3.63
CA GLY A 111 -16.09 -1.61 4.53
C GLY A 111 -16.10 -1.16 5.98
#